data_b2f4ff67cc5b05e93b53f75694cbda10
#
_entry.id   b2f4ff67cc5b05e93b53f75694cbda10
#
_cell.length_a   1.000
_cell.length_b   1.000
_cell.length_c   1.000
_cell.angle_alpha   90.00
_cell.angle_beta   90.00
_cell.angle_gamma   90.00
#
_symmetry.space_group_name_H-M   'P 1'
#
loop_
_entity.id
_entity.type
_entity.pdbx_description
1 polymer ?
#
loop_
_entity_poly.entity_id
_entity_poly.type
_entity_poly.pdbx_seq_one_letter_code
_entity_poly.pdbx_strand_id
1 'polypeptide(L)'
;MKLTREKDLKNILPGQVHKIKKISEAEFILYVKKELPELFAEAVSRKSPEKFADILELINNTCEILNMDWYECSKIKSSKRWESGKYGLIVSEKTDKLG
;
A
#
# COMPACT_ATOMS: atom_id res chain seq x y z
N MET A 1 15.78 5.64 -5.18
CA MET A 1 15.11 4.70 -6.10
C MET A 1 13.69 4.42 -5.63
N LYS A 2 12.80 4.16 -6.54
CA LYS A 2 11.39 3.87 -6.23
C LYS A 2 10.98 2.51 -6.78
N LEU A 3 9.99 1.90 -6.15
CA LEU A 3 9.39 0.67 -6.63
C LEU A 3 8.76 0.90 -8.01
N THR A 4 8.88 -0.08 -8.88
CA THR A 4 8.41 -0.02 -10.26
C THR A 4 7.57 -1.25 -10.58
N ARG A 5 6.49 -1.08 -11.34
CA ARG A 5 5.69 -2.21 -11.82
C ARG A 5 6.47 -2.97 -12.89
N GLU A 6 6.35 -4.30 -12.87
CA GLU A 6 7.13 -5.17 -13.76
C GLU A 6 6.99 -4.80 -15.24
N LYS A 7 5.77 -4.54 -15.68
CA LYS A 7 5.51 -4.22 -17.10
C LYS A 7 5.97 -2.83 -17.51
N ASP A 8 6.15 -1.93 -16.57
CA ASP A 8 6.63 -0.57 -16.86
C ASP A 8 8.10 -0.54 -17.27
N LEU A 9 8.85 -1.58 -16.93
CA LEU A 9 10.24 -1.72 -17.40
C LEU A 9 10.32 -1.78 -18.93
N LYS A 10 9.29 -2.26 -19.61
CA LYS A 10 9.22 -2.33 -21.07
C LYS A 10 9.05 -0.97 -21.73
N ASN A 11 8.65 0.04 -20.98
CA ASN A 11 8.38 1.40 -21.46
C ASN A 11 9.60 2.31 -21.32
N ILE A 12 10.74 1.77 -20.89
CA ILE A 12 11.98 2.53 -20.84
C ILE A 12 12.47 2.74 -22.26
N LEU A 13 12.52 3.99 -22.68
CA LEU A 13 12.94 4.37 -24.03
C LEU A 13 14.44 4.15 -24.21
N PRO A 14 14.87 3.68 -25.41
CA PRO A 14 16.28 3.57 -25.74
C PRO A 14 16.99 4.93 -25.55
N GLY A 15 18.14 4.90 -24.93
CA GLY A 15 18.92 6.11 -24.66
C GLY A 15 18.64 6.78 -23.31
N GLN A 16 17.59 6.38 -22.61
CA GLN A 16 17.37 6.82 -21.22
C GLN A 16 18.26 6.00 -20.28
N VAL A 17 18.96 6.68 -19.39
CA VAL A 17 19.80 6.02 -18.40
C VAL A 17 18.96 5.76 -17.16
N HIS A 18 18.57 4.52 -16.95
CA HIS A 18 17.87 4.09 -15.76
C HIS A 18 18.75 3.14 -14.96
N LYS A 19 18.86 3.42 -13.66
CA LYS A 19 19.46 2.47 -12.73
C LYS A 19 18.36 1.52 -12.27
N ILE A 20 18.46 0.26 -12.72
CA ILE A 20 17.54 -0.78 -12.31
C ILE A 20 18.28 -1.72 -11.36
N LYS A 21 17.71 -1.94 -10.19
CA LYS A 21 18.28 -2.83 -9.19
C LYS A 21 17.22 -3.85 -8.78
N LYS A 22 17.58 -5.13 -8.83
CA LYS A 22 16.77 -6.18 -8.22
C LYS A 22 16.92 -6.12 -6.71
N ILE A 23 15.82 -6.26 -5.99
CA ILE A 23 15.79 -6.21 -4.54
C ILE A 23 15.21 -7.49 -3.97
N SER A 24 15.50 -7.76 -2.71
CA SER A 24 14.91 -8.86 -1.96
C SER A 24 13.49 -8.54 -1.52
N GLU A 25 12.76 -9.56 -1.08
CA GLU A 25 11.42 -9.36 -0.51
C GLU A 25 11.48 -8.46 0.73
N ALA A 26 12.48 -8.64 1.58
CA ALA A 26 12.66 -7.79 2.76
C ALA A 26 12.91 -6.32 2.38
N GLU A 27 13.73 -6.08 1.36
CA GLU A 27 13.98 -4.73 0.84
C GLU A 27 12.71 -4.14 0.22
N PHE A 28 11.92 -4.95 -0.47
CA PHE A 28 10.62 -4.52 -1.02
C PHE A 28 9.73 -3.97 0.07
N ILE A 29 9.60 -4.67 1.19
CA ILE A 29 8.77 -4.22 2.32
C ILE A 29 9.30 -2.90 2.89
N LEU A 30 10.61 -2.73 2.97
CA LEU A 30 11.21 -1.46 3.41
C LEU A 30 10.85 -0.31 2.48
N TYR A 31 10.88 -0.54 1.16
CA TYR A 31 10.46 0.47 0.19
C TYR A 31 8.97 0.80 0.34
N VAL A 32 8.12 -0.20 0.53
CA VAL A 32 6.68 0.03 0.75
C VAL A 32 6.43 0.88 1.99
N LYS A 33 7.11 0.58 3.09
CA LYS A 33 7.00 1.38 4.32
C LYS A 33 7.36 2.84 4.11
N LYS A 34 8.31 3.11 3.23
CA LYS A 34 8.74 4.46 2.90
C LYS A 34 7.80 5.15 1.91
N GLU A 35 7.45 4.46 0.83
CA GLU A 35 6.70 5.06 -0.29
C GLU A 35 5.21 5.17 -0.02
N LEU A 36 4.62 4.25 0.74
CA LEU A 36 3.17 4.21 0.95
C LEU A 36 2.62 5.50 1.58
N PRO A 37 3.22 6.06 2.64
CA PRO A 37 2.75 7.33 3.20
C PRO A 37 2.84 8.49 2.21
N GLU A 38 3.90 8.56 1.42
CA GLU A 38 4.10 9.61 0.41
C GLU A 38 3.05 9.50 -0.69
N LEU A 39 2.82 8.27 -1.16
CA LEU A 39 1.83 7.99 -2.20
C LEU A 39 0.42 8.29 -1.71
N PHE A 40 0.13 7.97 -0.46
CA PHE A 40 -1.17 8.29 0.15
C PHE A 40 -1.39 9.81 0.23
N ALA A 41 -0.39 10.56 0.70
CA ALA A 41 -0.47 12.02 0.77
C ALA A 41 -0.72 12.63 -0.61
N GLU A 42 -0.04 12.13 -1.63
CA GLU A 42 -0.21 12.58 -3.01
C GLU A 42 -1.60 12.22 -3.55
N ALA A 43 -2.06 11.00 -3.28
CA ALA A 43 -3.39 10.55 -3.71
C ALA A 43 -4.51 11.42 -3.12
N VAL A 44 -4.39 11.79 -1.85
CA VAL A 44 -5.34 12.67 -1.16
C VAL A 44 -5.28 14.08 -1.74
N SER A 45 -4.09 14.63 -1.90
CA SER A 45 -3.89 15.99 -2.41
C SER A 45 -4.45 16.15 -3.82
N ARG A 46 -4.24 15.17 -4.68
CA ARG A 46 -4.69 15.20 -6.08
C ARG A 46 -6.08 14.61 -6.30
N LYS A 47 -6.68 14.01 -5.28
CA LYS A 47 -7.94 13.27 -5.39
C LYS A 47 -7.88 12.27 -6.54
N SER A 48 -6.78 11.50 -6.61
CA SER A 48 -6.47 10.63 -7.73
C SER A 48 -6.87 9.18 -7.48
N PRO A 49 -7.86 8.64 -8.21
CA PRO A 49 -8.18 7.22 -8.13
C PRO A 49 -7.02 6.32 -8.55
N GLU A 50 -6.21 6.76 -9.53
CA GLU A 50 -5.05 6.00 -10.00
C GLU A 50 -4.01 5.81 -8.90
N LYS A 51 -3.74 6.86 -8.13
CA LYS A 51 -2.82 6.77 -6.99
C LYS A 51 -3.35 5.87 -5.90
N PHE A 52 -4.66 5.91 -5.63
CA PHE A 52 -5.28 4.97 -4.69
C PHE A 52 -5.19 3.53 -5.19
N ALA A 53 -5.34 3.31 -6.48
CA ALA A 53 -5.17 1.98 -7.08
C ALA A 53 -3.73 1.48 -6.90
N ASP A 54 -2.74 2.34 -7.06
CA ASP A 54 -1.33 2.00 -6.82
C ASP A 54 -1.10 1.61 -5.36
N ILE A 55 -1.72 2.31 -4.42
CA ILE A 55 -1.66 1.97 -3.00
C ILE A 55 -2.21 0.56 -2.75
N LEU A 56 -3.38 0.26 -3.31
CA LEU A 56 -4.01 -1.05 -3.18
C LEU A 56 -3.13 -2.15 -3.76
N GLU A 57 -2.48 -1.90 -4.89
CA GLU A 57 -1.57 -2.86 -5.51
C GLU A 57 -0.34 -3.12 -4.64
N LEU A 58 0.25 -2.09 -4.06
CA LEU A 58 1.39 -2.26 -3.15
C LEU A 58 1.00 -3.07 -1.92
N ILE A 59 -0.18 -2.87 -1.39
CA ILE A 59 -0.70 -3.64 -0.26
C ILE A 59 -0.90 -5.10 -0.68
N ASN A 60 -1.49 -5.34 -1.84
CA ASN A 60 -1.70 -6.70 -2.36
C ASN A 60 -0.36 -7.43 -2.55
N ASN A 61 0.61 -6.76 -3.17
CA ASN A 61 1.94 -7.34 -3.38
C ASN A 61 2.64 -7.67 -2.05
N THR A 62 2.46 -6.82 -1.05
CA THR A 62 2.97 -7.06 0.30
C THR A 62 2.33 -8.30 0.91
N CYS A 63 1.03 -8.46 0.76
CA CYS A 63 0.32 -9.66 1.22
C CYS A 63 0.88 -10.92 0.58
N GLU A 64 1.14 -10.89 -0.72
CA GLU A 64 1.73 -12.03 -1.44
C GLU A 64 3.10 -12.42 -0.87
N ILE A 65 3.95 -11.45 -0.61
CA ILE A 65 5.28 -11.67 -0.01
C ILE A 65 5.16 -12.30 1.37
N LEU A 66 4.18 -11.88 2.16
CA LEU A 66 3.95 -12.36 3.51
C LEU A 66 3.14 -13.68 3.55
N ASN A 67 2.85 -14.26 2.39
CA ASN A 67 2.00 -15.44 2.25
C ASN A 67 0.62 -15.26 2.87
N MET A 68 0.06 -14.05 2.76
CA MET A 68 -1.28 -13.71 3.20
C MET A 68 -2.21 -13.70 1.99
N ASP A 69 -3.39 -14.28 2.15
CA ASP A 69 -4.39 -14.27 1.08
C ASP A 69 -5.12 -12.93 1.07
N TRP A 70 -4.99 -12.20 -0.03
CA TRP A 70 -5.70 -10.94 -0.23
C TRP A 70 -7.23 -11.11 -0.16
N TYR A 71 -7.74 -12.22 -0.67
CA TYR A 71 -9.18 -12.52 -0.60
C TYR A 71 -9.66 -12.64 0.83
N GLU A 72 -8.87 -13.29 1.69
CA GLU A 72 -9.18 -13.40 3.11
C GLU A 72 -9.21 -12.02 3.76
N CYS A 73 -8.22 -11.17 3.48
CA CYS A 73 -8.18 -9.80 3.97
C CYS A 73 -9.42 -9.01 3.51
N SER A 74 -9.83 -9.18 2.27
CA SER A 74 -11.01 -8.52 1.71
C SER A 74 -12.30 -8.98 2.38
N LYS A 75 -12.41 -10.27 2.67
CA LYS A 75 -13.57 -10.84 3.39
C LYS A 75 -13.65 -10.30 4.81
N ILE A 76 -12.53 -10.27 5.51
CA ILE A 76 -12.46 -9.74 6.87
C ILE A 76 -12.84 -8.26 6.87
N LYS A 77 -12.33 -7.49 5.91
CA LYS A 77 -12.68 -6.08 5.74
C LYS A 77 -14.19 -5.89 5.60
N SER A 78 -14.83 -6.68 4.74
CA SER A 78 -16.27 -6.61 4.49
C SER A 78 -17.08 -6.99 5.72
N SER A 79 -16.67 -8.04 6.43
CA SER A 79 -17.32 -8.47 7.67
C SER A 79 -17.24 -7.43 8.76
N LYS A 80 -16.08 -6.81 8.93
CA LYS A 80 -15.89 -5.73 9.91
C LYS A 80 -16.74 -4.52 9.57
N ARG A 81 -16.85 -4.18 8.29
CA ARG A 81 -17.72 -3.09 7.86
C ARG A 81 -19.19 -3.38 8.15
N TRP A 82 -19.62 -4.62 7.96
CA TRP A 82 -20.97 -5.05 8.25
C TRP A 82 -21.28 -4.99 9.75
N GLU A 83 -20.36 -5.50 10.58
CA GLU A 83 -20.55 -5.56 12.03
C GLU A 83 -20.36 -4.22 12.73
N SER A 84 -19.36 -3.45 12.34
CA SER A 84 -18.93 -2.25 13.05
C SER A 84 -19.02 -0.96 12.21
N GLY A 85 -19.33 -1.07 10.93
CA GLY A 85 -19.40 0.07 10.02
C GLY A 85 -18.03 0.54 9.54
N LYS A 86 -18.06 1.63 8.81
CA LYS A 86 -16.84 2.29 8.33
C LYS A 86 -16.19 3.10 9.45
N TYR A 87 -14.95 3.51 9.26
CA TYR A 87 -14.33 4.49 10.13
C TYR A 87 -15.09 5.80 10.05
N GLY A 88 -15.48 6.32 11.21
CA GLY A 88 -16.15 7.61 11.29
C GLY A 88 -15.16 8.76 11.45
N LEU A 89 -15.67 9.97 11.46
CA LEU A 89 -14.89 11.17 11.74
C LEU A 89 -14.75 11.35 13.26
N ILE A 90 -14.30 10.29 13.93
CA ILE A 90 -14.28 10.17 15.40
C ILE A 90 -12.97 9.52 15.78
N VAL A 91 -12.31 10.08 16.76
CA VAL A 91 -11.15 9.46 17.40
C VAL A 91 -11.49 9.10 18.84
N SER A 92 -10.92 8.03 19.31
CA SER A 92 -11.03 7.63 20.71
C SER A 92 -9.65 7.40 21.29
N GLU A 93 -9.48 7.71 22.54
CA GLU A 93 -8.25 7.48 23.26
C GLU A 93 -8.51 6.50 24.39
N LYS A 94 -7.67 5.46 24.44
CA LYS A 94 -7.75 4.47 25.51
C LYS A 94 -6.94 4.99 26.68
N THR A 95 -7.62 5.38 27.74
CA THR A 95 -6.98 5.75 28.99
C THR A 95 -6.92 4.56 29.92
N ASP A 96 -5.71 4.21 30.38
CA ASP A 96 -5.55 3.25 31.47
C ASP A 96 -5.93 3.94 32.76
N LYS A 97 -7.17 3.76 33.15
CA LYS A 97 -7.57 4.14 34.51
C LYS A 97 -7.12 3.06 35.46
N LEU A 98 -6.11 3.39 36.22
CA LEU A 98 -5.77 2.63 37.40
C LEU A 98 -6.82 2.88 38.46
N GLY A 99 -7.52 1.86 38.83
CA GLY A 99 -8.47 1.96 39.93
C GLY A 99 -9.72 1.31 39.73
#